data_4659b1010ec21a07df8750b8dd9ac32b
#
_entry.id   4659b1010ec21a07df8750b8dd9ac32b
#
_cell.length_a   1.000
_cell.length_b   1.000
_cell.length_c   1.000
_cell.angle_alpha   90.00
_cell.angle_beta   90.00
_cell.angle_gamma   90.00
#
_symmetry.space_group_name_H-M   'P 1'
#
loop_
_entity.id
_entity.type
_entity.pdbx_description
1 polymer ?
#
loop_
_entity_poly.entity_id
_entity_poly.type
_entity_poly.pdbx_seq_one_letter_code
_entity_poly.pdbx_strand_id
1 'polypeptide(L)'
;MVPDYAARVVAEDRLGEVRVIGGADASSTRFDPDRAVHAALVALSWPGLDRLGQAGAVKRGGLPYIPGLLGFREVPALLDAWEALAPRPGLVLVDGHGLAHPRGLGIASLLGVVLDVPTIGVAKSILVGEVEGPLGEAAGAQAPLVWQGRQIGVAIRLRRGANPVFVSVGHRVSLPTALGWVARTGRGYRLPEPTRLAHLAAAEVRRGADGGAG
;
A
#
# COMPACT_ATOMS: atom_id res chain seq x y z
N MET A 1 22.90 9.37 -12.60
CA MET A 1 21.72 8.87 -13.35
C MET A 1 20.75 8.31 -12.32
N VAL A 2 19.56 8.89 -12.16
CA VAL A 2 18.54 8.35 -11.25
C VAL A 2 18.01 7.05 -11.88
N PRO A 3 17.99 5.90 -11.17
CA PRO A 3 17.46 4.66 -11.72
C PRO A 3 16.01 4.84 -12.15
N ASP A 4 15.65 4.33 -13.33
CA ASP A 4 14.25 4.26 -13.76
C ASP A 4 13.55 3.11 -13.01
N TYR A 5 13.03 3.41 -11.84
CA TYR A 5 12.32 2.45 -11.01
C TYR A 5 11.02 1.96 -11.68
N ALA A 6 10.37 2.79 -12.52
CA ALA A 6 9.14 2.42 -13.18
C ALA A 6 9.36 1.27 -14.17
N ALA A 7 10.47 1.31 -14.93
CA ALA A 7 10.85 0.22 -15.84
C ALA A 7 11.21 -1.10 -15.13
N ARG A 8 11.44 -1.07 -13.81
CA ARG A 8 11.77 -2.26 -13.02
C ARG A 8 10.54 -2.94 -12.40
N VAL A 9 9.37 -2.33 -12.54
CA VAL A 9 8.13 -2.93 -12.03
C VAL A 9 7.79 -4.18 -12.83
N VAL A 10 7.59 -5.29 -12.12
CA VAL A 10 7.16 -6.57 -12.72
C VAL A 10 5.68 -6.76 -12.39
N ALA A 11 4.82 -6.77 -13.41
CA ALA A 11 3.37 -6.94 -13.28
C ALA A 11 2.91 -8.39 -13.55
N GLU A 12 3.78 -9.33 -13.29
CA GLU A 12 3.56 -10.77 -13.44
C GLU A 12 3.75 -11.46 -12.10
N ASP A 13 3.11 -12.62 -11.92
CA ASP A 13 3.21 -13.39 -10.69
C ASP A 13 4.60 -13.98 -10.52
N ARG A 14 5.29 -13.55 -9.47
CA ARG A 14 6.55 -14.09 -8.98
C ARG A 14 6.49 -14.30 -7.48
N LEU A 15 5.33 -14.75 -6.98
CA LEU A 15 5.13 -15.09 -5.59
C LEU A 15 5.60 -16.51 -5.33
N GLY A 16 6.32 -16.70 -4.22
CA GLY A 16 6.50 -18.00 -3.60
C GLY A 16 5.30 -18.39 -2.71
N GLU A 17 5.50 -19.38 -1.86
CA GLU A 17 4.52 -19.71 -0.81
C GLU A 17 4.43 -18.54 0.21
N VAL A 18 3.25 -17.96 0.34
CA VAL A 18 3.01 -16.86 1.30
C VAL A 18 2.50 -17.46 2.61
N ARG A 19 3.33 -17.47 3.64
CA ARG A 19 2.98 -17.86 5.03
C ARG A 19 2.79 -16.66 5.93
N VAL A 20 3.42 -15.55 5.57
CA VAL A 20 3.33 -14.25 6.26
C VAL A 20 2.94 -13.19 5.25
N ILE A 21 1.86 -12.46 5.53
CA ILE A 21 1.40 -11.34 4.72
C ILE A 21 1.62 -10.04 5.48
N GLY A 22 2.13 -9.02 4.80
CA GLY A 22 2.38 -7.71 5.38
C GLY A 22 1.33 -6.68 5.04
N GLY A 23 1.18 -5.71 5.92
CA GLY A 23 0.54 -4.44 5.64
C GLY A 23 1.54 -3.31 5.83
N ALA A 24 1.49 -2.30 4.97
CA ALA A 24 2.34 -1.11 5.08
C ALA A 24 1.49 0.16 4.92
N ASP A 25 1.74 1.16 5.77
CA ASP A 25 1.16 2.50 5.65
C ASP A 25 2.19 3.55 6.06
N ALA A 26 2.13 4.71 5.40
CA ALA A 26 2.92 5.87 5.75
C ALA A 26 2.03 7.11 5.77
N SER A 27 2.25 7.96 6.77
CA SER A 27 1.51 9.20 6.97
C SER A 27 2.47 10.36 7.02
N SER A 28 2.22 11.37 6.21
CA SER A 28 2.97 12.62 6.19
C SER A 28 2.04 13.81 6.05
N THR A 29 2.41 14.95 6.67
CA THR A 29 1.65 16.20 6.56
C THR A 29 2.27 17.11 5.51
N ARG A 30 1.45 17.69 4.63
CA ARG A 30 1.91 18.50 3.49
C ARG A 30 2.77 19.70 3.91
N PHE A 31 2.38 20.36 5.01
CA PHE A 31 2.99 21.60 5.50
C PHE A 31 3.73 21.42 6.83
N ASP A 32 4.13 20.21 7.16
CA ASP A 32 4.95 19.93 8.33
C ASP A 32 6.35 20.55 8.14
N PRO A 33 6.79 21.50 9.01
CA PRO A 33 8.11 22.11 8.92
C PRO A 33 9.24 21.09 9.06
N ASP A 34 9.04 20.06 9.89
CA ASP A 34 10.00 18.98 10.12
C ASP A 34 9.98 17.95 8.99
N ARG A 35 9.00 18.03 8.09
CA ARG A 35 8.78 17.06 7.02
C ARG A 35 8.76 15.62 7.52
N ALA A 36 8.16 15.42 8.68
CA ALA A 36 8.10 14.11 9.31
C ALA A 36 7.23 13.16 8.48
N VAL A 37 7.69 11.93 8.37
CA VAL A 37 6.98 10.79 7.83
C VAL A 37 6.90 9.74 8.92
N HIS A 38 5.70 9.32 9.24
CA HIS A 38 5.42 8.26 10.20
C HIS A 38 5.00 7.03 9.42
N ALA A 39 5.79 5.97 9.49
CA ALA A 39 5.55 4.74 8.76
C ALA A 39 5.36 3.57 9.71
N ALA A 40 4.56 2.60 9.32
CA ALA A 40 4.43 1.34 10.02
C ALA A 40 4.23 0.18 9.05
N LEU A 41 4.77 -0.97 9.45
CA LEU A 41 4.50 -2.27 8.86
C LEU A 41 3.97 -3.23 9.92
N VAL A 42 3.09 -4.12 9.48
CA VAL A 42 2.62 -5.26 10.27
C VAL A 42 2.89 -6.56 9.51
N ALA A 43 3.20 -7.62 10.25
CA ALA A 43 3.32 -8.99 9.76
C ALA A 43 2.19 -9.82 10.34
N LEU A 44 1.44 -10.50 9.48
CA LEU A 44 0.29 -11.33 9.86
C LEU A 44 0.50 -12.76 9.37
N SER A 45 0.01 -13.75 10.13
CA SER A 45 -0.04 -15.13 9.68
C SER A 45 -1.00 -15.28 8.49
N TRP A 46 -0.71 -16.22 7.61
CA TRP A 46 -1.65 -16.59 6.56
C TRP A 46 -1.99 -18.08 6.68
N PRO A 47 -3.26 -18.45 6.66
CA PRO A 47 -4.47 -17.65 6.35
C PRO A 47 -5.15 -16.99 7.59
N GLY A 48 -4.64 -17.18 8.82
CA GLY A 48 -5.30 -16.73 10.06
C GLY A 48 -5.43 -15.21 10.17
N LEU A 49 -4.47 -14.45 9.66
CA LEU A 49 -4.32 -13.01 9.82
C LEU A 49 -4.07 -12.58 11.27
N ASP A 50 -3.51 -13.47 12.08
CA ASP A 50 -3.05 -13.15 13.43
C ASP A 50 -1.79 -12.31 13.35
N ARG A 51 -1.66 -11.30 14.21
CA ARG A 51 -0.48 -10.43 14.23
C ARG A 51 0.73 -11.17 14.78
N LEU A 52 1.76 -11.28 13.95
CA LEU A 52 3.06 -11.89 14.31
C LEU A 52 4.09 -10.84 14.68
N GLY A 53 4.01 -9.62 14.10
CA GLY A 53 4.93 -8.54 14.38
C GLY A 53 4.40 -7.20 13.88
N GLN A 54 5.01 -6.14 14.42
CA GLN A 54 4.75 -4.75 14.02
C GLN A 54 6.04 -3.96 14.22
N ALA A 55 6.33 -3.07 13.27
CA ALA A 55 7.43 -2.12 13.37
C ALA A 55 6.99 -0.75 12.86
N GLY A 56 7.49 0.30 13.50
CA GLY A 56 7.24 1.67 13.12
C GLY A 56 8.54 2.46 13.00
N ALA A 57 8.52 3.51 12.19
CA ALA A 57 9.64 4.43 12.03
C ALA A 57 9.15 5.86 11.81
N VAL A 58 9.95 6.82 12.25
CA VAL A 58 9.74 8.25 12.00
C VAL A 58 10.97 8.79 11.29
N LYS A 59 10.79 9.37 10.11
CA LYS A 59 11.86 10.01 9.35
C LYS A 59 11.56 11.49 9.21
N ARG A 60 12.54 12.34 9.53
CA ARG A 60 12.44 13.80 9.46
C ARG A 60 13.40 14.37 8.40
N GLY A 61 13.15 15.59 7.92
CA GLY A 61 14.03 16.28 6.98
C GLY A 61 14.07 15.72 5.56
N GLY A 62 13.11 14.87 5.18
CA GLY A 62 13.02 14.28 3.85
C GLY A 62 12.66 15.27 2.75
N LEU A 63 12.39 14.75 1.54
CA LEU A 63 11.98 15.54 0.39
C LEU A 63 10.72 16.38 0.71
N PRO A 64 10.62 17.60 0.18
CA PRO A 64 9.37 18.37 0.27
C PRO A 64 8.23 17.62 -0.42
N TYR A 65 6.99 18.03 -0.11
CA TYR A 65 5.84 17.50 -0.83
C TYR A 65 5.89 17.97 -2.29
N ILE A 66 6.10 17.02 -3.20
CA ILE A 66 6.06 17.23 -4.65
C ILE A 66 5.00 16.29 -5.22
N PRO A 67 3.94 16.81 -5.88
CA PRO A 67 2.92 15.98 -6.51
C PRO A 67 3.54 14.93 -7.44
N GLY A 68 3.12 13.67 -7.29
CA GLY A 68 3.64 12.54 -8.06
C GLY A 68 5.03 12.04 -7.61
N LEU A 69 5.60 12.55 -6.52
CA LEU A 69 6.85 12.05 -5.91
C LEU A 69 6.68 11.65 -4.43
N LEU A 70 5.43 11.52 -3.97
CA LEU A 70 5.14 11.20 -2.57
C LEU A 70 5.80 9.89 -2.13
N GLY A 71 5.83 8.88 -2.99
CA GLY A 71 6.51 7.61 -2.72
C GLY A 71 7.99 7.78 -2.36
N PHE A 72 8.71 8.67 -3.04
CA PHE A 72 10.13 8.94 -2.72
C PHE A 72 10.33 9.62 -1.36
N ARG A 73 9.31 10.33 -0.86
CA ARG A 73 9.31 10.91 0.48
C ARG A 73 9.02 9.86 1.55
N GLU A 74 8.09 8.93 1.28
CA GLU A 74 7.54 8.01 2.27
C GLU A 74 8.27 6.67 2.35
N VAL A 75 8.76 6.14 1.23
CA VAL A 75 9.46 4.85 1.18
C VAL A 75 10.68 4.79 2.11
N PRO A 76 11.52 5.82 2.29
CA PRO A 76 12.63 5.75 3.24
C PRO A 76 12.21 5.41 4.68
N ALA A 77 11.07 5.92 5.15
CA ALA A 77 10.57 5.56 6.48
C ALA A 77 10.00 4.13 6.52
N LEU A 78 9.37 3.68 5.43
CA LEU A 78 8.92 2.29 5.29
C LEU A 78 10.10 1.32 5.26
N LEU A 79 11.24 1.69 4.67
CA LEU A 79 12.45 0.87 4.69
C LEU A 79 13.01 0.73 6.10
N ASP A 80 13.07 1.83 6.86
CA ASP A 80 13.51 1.78 8.27
C ASP A 80 12.60 0.86 9.11
N ALA A 81 11.26 0.95 8.91
CA ALA A 81 10.30 0.07 9.56
C ALA A 81 10.42 -1.40 9.06
N TRP A 82 10.71 -1.60 7.77
CA TRP A 82 10.96 -2.94 7.21
C TRP A 82 12.17 -3.59 7.85
N GLU A 83 13.27 -2.86 8.04
CA GLU A 83 14.47 -3.39 8.69
C GLU A 83 14.20 -3.90 10.12
N ALA A 84 13.32 -3.25 10.85
CA ALA A 84 12.94 -3.61 12.21
C ALA A 84 11.85 -4.70 12.30
N LEU A 85 11.15 -5.01 11.17
CA LEU A 85 10.05 -5.96 11.20
C LEU A 85 10.52 -7.42 11.17
N ALA A 86 9.97 -8.25 12.05
CA ALA A 86 10.09 -9.71 12.03
C ALA A 86 8.74 -10.36 12.41
N PRO A 87 8.35 -11.48 11.77
CA PRO A 87 8.99 -12.10 10.59
C PRO A 87 8.77 -11.29 9.30
N ARG A 88 9.62 -11.51 8.30
CA ARG A 88 9.51 -10.86 6.99
C ARG A 88 8.31 -11.39 6.20
N PRO A 89 7.43 -10.53 5.68
CA PRO A 89 6.33 -10.95 4.82
C PRO A 89 6.81 -11.39 3.42
N GLY A 90 6.16 -12.42 2.86
CA GLY A 90 6.35 -12.83 1.46
C GLY A 90 5.50 -12.05 0.46
N LEU A 91 4.53 -11.26 0.94
CA LEU A 91 3.66 -10.36 0.18
C LEU A 91 3.27 -9.19 1.05
N VAL A 92 3.29 -7.96 0.53
CA VAL A 92 2.90 -6.75 1.28
C VAL A 92 1.77 -6.01 0.58
N LEU A 93 0.66 -5.76 1.29
CA LEU A 93 -0.38 -4.83 0.89
C LEU A 93 -0.04 -3.43 1.41
N VAL A 94 0.05 -2.46 0.52
CA VAL A 94 0.48 -1.08 0.84
C VAL A 94 -0.71 -0.14 0.73
N ASP A 95 -0.97 0.67 1.76
CA ASP A 95 -1.98 1.73 1.71
C ASP A 95 -1.49 2.85 0.77
N GLY A 96 -1.91 2.75 -0.49
CA GLY A 96 -1.52 3.65 -1.56
C GLY A 96 -1.54 2.97 -2.93
N HIS A 97 -1.11 3.72 -3.94
CA HIS A 97 -1.16 3.27 -5.32
C HIS A 97 0.08 2.44 -5.71
N GLY A 98 -0.14 1.49 -6.62
CA GLY A 98 0.91 0.82 -7.39
C GLY A 98 1.03 1.43 -8.80
N LEU A 99 0.72 0.64 -9.84
CA LEU A 99 0.72 1.10 -11.23
C LEU A 99 -0.38 2.15 -11.53
N ALA A 100 -1.43 2.26 -10.70
CA ALA A 100 -2.45 3.29 -10.84
C ALA A 100 -1.92 4.68 -10.41
N HIS A 101 -0.89 5.15 -11.10
CA HIS A 101 -0.15 6.36 -10.80
C HIS A 101 0.29 7.05 -12.11
N PRO A 102 0.37 8.41 -12.20
CA PRO A 102 0.70 9.11 -13.45
C PRO A 102 2.02 8.68 -14.10
N ARG A 103 2.95 8.17 -13.30
CA ARG A 103 4.26 7.67 -13.75
C ARG A 103 4.37 6.15 -13.71
N GLY A 104 3.26 5.41 -13.49
CA GLY A 104 3.31 3.95 -13.27
C GLY A 104 4.16 3.52 -12.07
N LEU A 105 4.40 4.43 -11.11
CA LEU A 105 5.27 4.20 -9.97
C LEU A 105 4.70 4.86 -8.71
N GLY A 106 3.65 4.29 -8.15
CA GLY A 106 3.13 4.67 -6.84
C GLY A 106 3.98 4.09 -5.71
N ILE A 107 3.60 4.39 -4.48
CA ILE A 107 4.35 3.97 -3.28
C ILE A 107 4.49 2.45 -3.18
N ALA A 108 3.46 1.69 -3.55
CA ALA A 108 3.49 0.23 -3.53
C ALA A 108 4.47 -0.33 -4.57
N SER A 109 4.51 0.24 -5.78
CA SER A 109 5.46 -0.15 -6.82
C SER A 109 6.89 0.18 -6.42
N LEU A 110 7.12 1.40 -5.92
CA LEU A 110 8.45 1.83 -5.50
C LEU A 110 8.98 0.97 -4.35
N LEU A 111 8.17 0.73 -3.32
CA LEU A 111 8.54 -0.12 -2.18
C LEU A 111 8.88 -1.53 -2.65
N GLY A 112 8.03 -2.12 -3.50
CA GLY A 112 8.23 -3.47 -4.03
C GLY A 112 9.51 -3.61 -4.85
N VAL A 113 9.80 -2.63 -5.71
CA VAL A 113 11.04 -2.63 -6.52
C VAL A 113 12.29 -2.45 -5.67
N VAL A 114 12.24 -1.61 -4.63
CA VAL A 114 13.39 -1.36 -3.75
C VAL A 114 13.69 -2.57 -2.87
N LEU A 115 12.66 -3.19 -2.30
CA LEU A 115 12.79 -4.38 -1.46
C LEU A 115 12.94 -5.69 -2.24
N ASP A 116 12.60 -5.67 -3.53
CA ASP A 116 12.50 -6.85 -4.41
C ASP A 116 11.49 -7.90 -3.89
N VAL A 117 10.36 -7.43 -3.31
CA VAL A 117 9.27 -8.27 -2.76
C VAL A 117 7.95 -8.02 -3.49
N PRO A 118 7.07 -9.03 -3.56
CA PRO A 118 5.71 -8.85 -4.06
C PRO A 118 4.95 -7.81 -3.26
N THR A 119 4.37 -6.81 -3.97
CA THR A 119 3.56 -5.76 -3.34
C THR A 119 2.28 -5.50 -4.11
N ILE A 120 1.24 -5.08 -3.39
CA ILE A 120 -0.07 -4.72 -3.92
C ILE A 120 -0.43 -3.33 -3.40
N GLY A 121 -0.80 -2.42 -4.31
CA GLY A 121 -1.35 -1.12 -3.91
C GLY A 121 -2.84 -1.22 -3.61
N VAL A 122 -3.25 -0.68 -2.46
CA VAL A 122 -4.65 -0.61 -1.99
C VAL A 122 -4.95 0.82 -1.59
N ALA A 123 -5.41 1.63 -2.52
CA ALA A 123 -5.66 3.04 -2.30
C ALA A 123 -7.11 3.32 -1.88
N LYS A 124 -7.33 4.38 -1.10
CA LYS A 124 -8.65 4.82 -0.60
C LYS A 124 -9.37 5.78 -1.56
N SER A 125 -8.67 6.30 -2.56
CA SER A 125 -9.18 7.26 -3.56
C SER A 125 -8.48 7.04 -4.90
N ILE A 126 -9.08 7.54 -5.97
CA ILE A 126 -8.47 7.54 -7.30
C ILE A 126 -7.44 8.67 -7.38
N LEU A 127 -6.27 8.40 -7.94
CA LEU A 127 -5.24 9.38 -8.27
C LEU A 127 -5.27 9.74 -9.75
N VAL A 128 -5.44 8.74 -10.61
CA VAL A 128 -5.60 8.88 -12.07
C VAL A 128 -6.60 7.85 -12.58
N GLY A 129 -7.23 8.14 -13.70
CA GLY A 129 -8.22 7.28 -14.32
C GLY A 129 -9.62 7.42 -13.73
N GLU A 130 -10.51 6.58 -14.19
CA GLU A 130 -11.92 6.55 -13.78
C GLU A 130 -12.41 5.10 -13.68
N VAL A 131 -13.45 4.89 -12.88
CA VAL A 131 -14.09 3.57 -12.77
C VAL A 131 -15.01 3.40 -13.98
N GLU A 132 -14.79 2.35 -14.75
CA GLU A 132 -15.59 2.06 -15.94
C GLU A 132 -16.78 1.17 -15.57
N GLY A 133 -17.98 1.68 -15.84
CA GLY A 133 -19.23 1.00 -15.55
C GLY A 133 -19.69 1.10 -14.08
N PRO A 134 -20.84 0.49 -13.77
CA PRO A 134 -21.45 0.58 -12.46
C PRO A 134 -20.72 -0.32 -11.43
N LEU A 135 -20.39 0.24 -10.29
CA LEU A 135 -19.90 -0.52 -9.14
C LEU A 135 -21.06 -0.84 -8.19
N GLY A 136 -21.49 -2.09 -8.14
CA GLY A 136 -22.56 -2.56 -7.27
C GLY A 136 -22.29 -2.30 -5.78
N GLU A 137 -23.38 -2.34 -4.95
CA GLU A 137 -23.28 -2.08 -3.51
C GLU A 137 -22.86 -3.30 -2.68
N ALA A 138 -22.92 -4.49 -3.24
CA ALA A 138 -22.59 -5.72 -2.54
C ALA A 138 -21.10 -5.81 -2.20
N ALA A 139 -20.77 -6.49 -1.11
CA ALA A 139 -19.39 -6.90 -0.86
C ALA A 139 -18.93 -7.84 -1.98
N GLY A 140 -17.71 -7.64 -2.47
CA GLY A 140 -17.14 -8.33 -3.64
C GLY A 140 -17.46 -7.67 -4.97
N ALA A 141 -18.31 -6.63 -5.04
CA ALA A 141 -18.55 -5.86 -6.27
C ALA A 141 -17.27 -5.22 -6.78
N GLN A 142 -17.02 -5.32 -8.08
CA GLN A 142 -15.81 -4.89 -8.75
C GLN A 142 -16.13 -4.14 -10.03
N ALA A 143 -15.29 -3.15 -10.39
CA ALA A 143 -15.33 -2.47 -11.67
C ALA A 143 -13.90 -2.08 -12.09
N PRO A 144 -13.57 -2.11 -13.40
CA PRO A 144 -12.25 -1.71 -13.87
C PRO A 144 -11.94 -0.26 -13.52
N LEU A 145 -10.69 0.02 -13.14
CA LEU A 145 -10.12 1.36 -13.10
C LEU A 145 -9.30 1.55 -14.37
N VAL A 146 -9.74 2.45 -15.24
CA VAL A 146 -9.17 2.67 -16.57
C VAL A 146 -8.55 4.05 -16.68
N TRP A 147 -7.39 4.15 -17.31
CA TRP A 147 -6.71 5.40 -17.62
C TRP A 147 -6.06 5.33 -19.01
N GLN A 148 -6.34 6.33 -19.85
CA GLN A 148 -5.82 6.38 -21.22
C GLN A 148 -6.10 5.09 -22.03
N GLY A 149 -7.30 4.53 -21.87
CA GLY A 149 -7.72 3.31 -22.57
C GLY A 149 -7.07 2.02 -22.07
N ARG A 150 -6.36 2.05 -20.92
CA ARG A 150 -5.74 0.88 -20.31
C ARG A 150 -6.27 0.64 -18.91
N GLN A 151 -6.53 -0.61 -18.56
CA GLN A 151 -6.85 -0.98 -17.20
C GLN A 151 -5.59 -0.89 -16.33
N ILE A 152 -5.63 0.00 -15.33
CA ILE A 152 -4.53 0.24 -14.39
C ILE A 152 -4.80 -0.33 -13.00
N GLY A 153 -6.02 -0.78 -12.75
CA GLY A 153 -6.46 -1.32 -11.48
C GLY A 153 -7.90 -1.78 -11.49
N VAL A 154 -8.43 -2.02 -10.31
CA VAL A 154 -9.83 -2.40 -10.08
C VAL A 154 -10.34 -1.69 -8.83
N ALA A 155 -11.53 -1.10 -8.91
CA ALA A 155 -12.31 -0.70 -7.75
C ALA A 155 -12.99 -1.94 -7.17
N ILE A 156 -12.80 -2.24 -5.90
CA ILE A 156 -13.47 -3.34 -5.20
C ILE A 156 -14.12 -2.85 -3.91
N ARG A 157 -15.31 -3.32 -3.64
CA ARG A 157 -16.05 -3.07 -2.41
C ARG A 157 -15.88 -4.27 -1.48
N LEU A 158 -15.15 -4.12 -0.38
CA LEU A 158 -14.93 -5.22 0.58
C LEU A 158 -16.03 -5.36 1.62
N ARG A 159 -16.83 -4.30 1.81
CA ARG A 159 -17.98 -4.27 2.73
C ARG A 159 -19.17 -3.64 2.02
N ARG A 160 -20.34 -4.26 2.12
CA ARG A 160 -21.59 -3.71 1.56
C ARG A 160 -21.80 -2.25 1.97
N GLY A 161 -22.13 -1.40 1.02
CA GLY A 161 -22.42 0.02 1.23
C GLY A 161 -21.21 0.89 1.63
N ALA A 162 -20.03 0.32 1.87
CA ALA A 162 -18.82 1.10 2.13
C ALA A 162 -18.22 1.64 0.83
N ASN A 163 -17.46 2.74 0.90
CA ASN A 163 -16.68 3.20 -0.24
C ASN A 163 -15.70 2.11 -0.71
N PRO A 164 -15.49 1.93 -2.02
CA PRO A 164 -14.54 0.97 -2.55
C PRO A 164 -13.10 1.31 -2.14
N VAL A 165 -12.22 0.35 -2.33
CA VAL A 165 -10.78 0.55 -2.43
C VAL A 165 -10.33 0.31 -3.87
N PHE A 166 -9.20 0.90 -4.26
CA PHE A 166 -8.66 0.84 -5.62
C PHE A 166 -7.39 0.01 -5.58
N VAL A 167 -7.49 -1.19 -6.14
CA VAL A 167 -6.41 -2.18 -6.17
C VAL A 167 -5.60 -2.00 -7.44
N SER A 168 -4.30 -1.92 -7.32
CA SER A 168 -3.38 -1.91 -8.45
C SER A 168 -2.13 -2.73 -8.16
N VAL A 169 -1.49 -3.21 -9.22
CA VAL A 169 -0.22 -3.94 -9.11
C VAL A 169 0.83 -3.05 -8.45
N GLY A 170 1.52 -3.56 -7.45
CA GLY A 170 2.73 -2.96 -6.92
C GLY A 170 3.95 -3.50 -7.66
N HIS A 171 4.38 -4.73 -7.34
CA HIS A 171 5.53 -5.39 -7.92
C HIS A 171 5.38 -6.91 -7.79
N ARG A 172 5.88 -7.69 -8.77
CA ARG A 172 5.94 -9.17 -8.76
C ARG A 172 4.61 -9.88 -8.52
N VAL A 173 3.52 -9.26 -8.92
CA VAL A 173 2.16 -9.79 -8.82
C VAL A 173 1.34 -9.33 -10.02
N SER A 174 0.49 -10.20 -10.55
CA SER A 174 -0.48 -9.83 -11.58
C SER A 174 -1.71 -9.13 -10.96
N LEU A 175 -2.47 -8.36 -11.75
CA LEU A 175 -3.67 -7.70 -11.26
C LEU A 175 -4.76 -8.68 -10.78
N PRO A 176 -5.04 -9.82 -11.45
CA PRO A 176 -5.98 -10.82 -10.95
C PRO A 176 -5.54 -11.42 -9.61
N THR A 177 -4.25 -11.74 -9.46
CA THR A 177 -3.68 -12.25 -8.21
C THR A 177 -3.75 -11.22 -7.09
N ALA A 178 -3.41 -9.95 -7.38
CA ALA A 178 -3.52 -8.84 -6.42
C ALA A 178 -4.96 -8.70 -5.89
N LEU A 179 -5.95 -8.74 -6.80
CA LEU A 179 -7.35 -8.65 -6.46
C LEU A 179 -7.81 -9.83 -5.60
N GLY A 180 -7.36 -11.06 -5.93
CA GLY A 180 -7.64 -12.26 -5.14
C GLY A 180 -7.09 -12.16 -3.72
N TRP A 181 -5.89 -11.60 -3.53
CA TRP A 181 -5.32 -11.39 -2.18
C TRP A 181 -6.09 -10.34 -1.40
N VAL A 182 -6.43 -9.21 -2.02
CA VAL A 182 -7.22 -8.15 -1.36
C VAL A 182 -8.59 -8.68 -0.93
N ALA A 183 -9.29 -9.43 -1.78
CA ALA A 183 -10.59 -10.01 -1.46
C ALA A 183 -10.51 -11.01 -0.28
N ARG A 184 -9.51 -11.92 -0.29
CA ARG A 184 -9.33 -12.94 0.76
C ARG A 184 -8.89 -12.37 2.11
N THR A 185 -8.27 -11.20 2.13
CA THR A 185 -7.85 -10.52 3.36
C THR A 185 -8.88 -9.54 3.91
N GLY A 186 -10.06 -9.46 3.29
CA GLY A 186 -11.22 -8.73 3.83
C GLY A 186 -11.76 -9.38 5.12
N ARG A 187 -12.05 -8.57 6.12
CA ARG A 187 -12.63 -8.97 7.41
C ARG A 187 -13.87 -8.15 7.78
N GLY A 188 -14.68 -7.79 6.77
CA GLY A 188 -15.91 -7.00 6.99
C GLY A 188 -15.67 -5.50 7.21
N TYR A 189 -14.46 -5.02 6.97
CA TYR A 189 -14.10 -3.60 6.97
C TYR A 189 -13.99 -3.08 5.53
N ARG A 190 -13.89 -1.75 5.39
CA ARG A 190 -13.62 -1.11 4.10
C ARG A 190 -12.24 -1.50 3.56
N LEU A 191 -11.23 -1.57 4.42
CA LEU A 191 -9.86 -1.93 4.07
C LEU A 191 -9.64 -3.43 4.30
N PRO A 192 -8.78 -4.08 3.50
CA PRO A 192 -8.28 -5.40 3.82
C PRO A 192 -7.47 -5.36 5.13
N GLU A 193 -7.46 -6.45 5.87
CA GLU A 193 -6.92 -6.49 7.23
C GLU A 193 -5.46 -6.03 7.33
N PRO A 194 -4.54 -6.43 6.41
CA PRO A 194 -3.15 -5.98 6.49
C PRO A 194 -3.01 -4.45 6.43
N THR A 195 -3.65 -3.79 5.46
CA THR A 195 -3.59 -2.33 5.35
C THR A 195 -4.35 -1.63 6.47
N ARG A 196 -5.45 -2.20 6.96
CA ARG A 196 -6.19 -1.65 8.11
C ARG A 196 -5.33 -1.63 9.37
N LEU A 197 -4.63 -2.72 9.66
CA LEU A 197 -3.75 -2.80 10.82
C LEU A 197 -2.50 -1.92 10.67
N ALA A 198 -1.92 -1.85 9.47
CA ALA A 198 -0.81 -0.94 9.19
C ALA A 198 -1.21 0.53 9.40
N HIS A 199 -2.42 0.91 8.95
CA HIS A 199 -2.95 2.25 9.14
C HIS A 199 -3.10 2.61 10.64
N LEU A 200 -3.62 1.70 11.45
CA LEU A 200 -3.71 1.90 12.90
C LEU A 200 -2.32 2.02 13.54
N ALA A 201 -1.38 1.17 13.11
CA ALA A 201 0.00 1.21 13.60
C ALA A 201 0.73 2.52 13.22
N ALA A 202 0.56 3.03 12.00
CA ALA A 202 1.13 4.31 11.58
C ALA A 202 0.56 5.48 12.40
N ALA A 203 -0.74 5.43 12.72
CA ALA A 203 -1.37 6.42 13.61
C ALA A 203 -0.83 6.35 15.05
N GLU A 204 -0.49 5.16 15.56
CA GLU A 204 0.18 4.99 16.85
C GLU A 204 1.58 5.59 16.85
N VAL A 205 2.38 5.31 15.82
CA VAL A 205 3.73 5.90 15.63
C VAL A 205 3.65 7.43 15.64
N ARG A 206 2.68 8.00 14.93
CA ARG A 206 2.48 9.46 14.88
C ARG A 206 2.15 10.04 16.26
N ARG A 207 1.18 9.45 16.98
CA ARG A 207 0.81 9.91 18.32
C ARG A 207 1.98 9.84 19.31
N GLY A 208 2.78 8.76 19.25
CA GLY A 208 3.97 8.61 20.09
C GLY A 208 5.03 9.67 19.80
N ALA A 209 5.20 10.07 18.53
CA ALA A 209 6.15 11.10 18.13
C ALA A 209 5.69 12.52 18.56
N ASP A 210 4.38 12.79 18.51
CA ASP A 210 3.80 14.08 18.93
C ASP A 210 3.76 14.22 20.45
N GLY A 211 3.56 13.12 21.20
CA GLY A 211 3.49 13.11 22.67
C GLY A 211 4.85 13.15 23.38
N GLY A 212 5.95 12.92 22.68
CA GLY A 212 7.32 12.97 23.23
C GLY A 212 8.00 14.35 23.13
N ALA A 213 7.30 15.38 22.61
CA ALA A 213 7.82 16.72 22.41
C ALA A 213 7.32 17.74 23.49
N GLY A 214 6.85 17.24 24.65
CA GLY A 214 6.37 18.03 25.78
C GLY A 214 7.38 18.08 26.93
#